data_b87a775bf028591800b30ee5ce825b04
#
_entry.id   b87a775bf028591800b30ee5ce825b04
#
_cell.length_a   1.000
_cell.length_b   1.000
_cell.length_c   1.000
_cell.angle_alpha   90.00
_cell.angle_beta   90.00
_cell.angle_gamma   90.00
#
_symmetry.space_group_name_H-M   'P 1'
#
loop_
_entity.id
_entity.type
_entity.pdbx_description
1 polymer ?
#
loop_
_entity_poly.entity_id
_entity_poly.type
_entity_poly.pdbx_seq_one_letter_code
_entity_poly.pdbx_strand_id
1 'polypeptide(L)'
;EKHLSKIKKEQNLEIEKTNPIDYDVFPKNCSFIRYPEDPSFALRENLTQQAEEWINNPKTIPLSLKNFLDKEKNNKISKLNKLIKDDIKNISFYIAEFINTQKNSVLAIQGPPGTGKTTVTANCIYKMASLGLKIAVSSNSHAVINNLLIKVKKSCESENYEVAVFKSENRS
;
A
#
# COMPACT_ATOMS: atom_id res chain seq x y z
N GLU A 1 0.01 41.65 6.95
CA GLU A 1 0.09 42.33 5.64
C GLU A 1 1.46 42.13 4.96
N LYS A 2 2.58 42.30 5.64
CA LYS A 2 3.92 42.08 5.06
C LYS A 2 4.17 40.63 4.62
N HIS A 3 3.64 39.68 5.33
CA HIS A 3 3.78 38.24 4.99
C HIS A 3 2.92 37.85 3.79
N LEU A 4 1.70 38.36 3.73
CA LEU A 4 0.78 38.14 2.59
C LEU A 4 1.30 38.81 1.31
N SER A 5 1.89 39.99 1.41
CA SER A 5 2.48 40.68 0.27
C SER A 5 3.73 39.98 -0.26
N LYS A 6 4.47 39.27 0.60
CA LYS A 6 5.63 38.47 0.21
C LYS A 6 5.20 37.18 -0.51
N ILE A 7 4.15 36.51 0.00
CA ILE A 7 3.58 35.32 -0.63
C ILE A 7 2.98 35.67 -2.00
N LYS A 8 2.28 36.80 -2.13
CA LYS A 8 1.75 37.28 -3.41
C LYS A 8 2.82 37.59 -4.46
N LYS A 9 4.04 37.91 -4.06
CA LYS A 9 5.14 38.18 -5.00
C LYS A 9 5.84 36.90 -5.49
N GLU A 10 5.81 35.83 -4.72
CA GLU A 10 6.57 34.63 -5.02
C GLU A 10 5.71 33.49 -5.63
N GLN A 11 4.39 33.53 -5.45
CA GLN A 11 3.46 32.53 -6.02
C GLN A 11 2.13 33.23 -6.35
N ASN A 12 1.64 33.09 -7.57
CA ASN A 12 0.27 33.49 -7.92
C ASN A 12 -0.71 32.61 -7.12
N LEU A 13 -1.18 33.13 -5.99
CA LEU A 13 -2.16 32.44 -5.16
C LEU A 13 -3.53 32.75 -5.74
N GLU A 14 -4.10 31.82 -6.50
CA GLU A 14 -5.53 31.83 -6.84
C GLU A 14 -6.29 31.29 -5.64
N ILE A 15 -7.15 32.13 -5.06
CA ILE A 15 -8.05 31.72 -3.98
C ILE A 15 -9.43 31.51 -4.60
N GLU A 16 -9.79 30.25 -4.82
CA GLU A 16 -11.16 29.92 -5.19
C GLU A 16 -12.08 29.97 -3.95
N LYS A 17 -13.13 30.76 -4.08
CA LYS A 17 -14.22 30.80 -3.09
C LYS A 17 -15.11 29.58 -3.30
N THR A 18 -15.00 28.57 -2.43
CA THR A 18 -15.82 27.36 -2.50
C THR A 18 -17.18 27.48 -1.81
N ASN A 19 -17.48 28.62 -1.18
CA ASN A 19 -18.77 28.88 -0.52
C ASN A 19 -19.34 30.25 -0.90
N PRO A 20 -20.66 30.37 -1.13
CA PRO A 20 -21.33 31.62 -1.52
C PRO A 20 -21.44 32.63 -0.36
N ILE A 21 -20.74 32.46 0.72
CA ILE A 21 -20.67 33.49 1.77
C ILE A 21 -19.80 34.62 1.25
N ASP A 22 -20.42 35.73 0.98
CA ASP A 22 -19.80 36.94 0.46
C ASP A 22 -18.96 37.60 1.56
N TYR A 23 -17.71 37.15 1.66
CA TYR A 23 -16.73 37.86 2.47
C TYR A 23 -16.02 38.88 1.61
N ASP A 24 -16.51 40.09 1.57
CA ASP A 24 -15.85 41.20 0.87
C ASP A 24 -14.53 41.59 1.56
N VAL A 25 -14.29 41.15 2.77
CA VAL A 25 -13.08 41.45 3.56
C VAL A 25 -12.62 40.19 4.31
N PHE A 26 -11.36 39.82 4.14
CA PHE A 26 -10.75 38.78 4.99
C PHE A 26 -10.71 39.25 6.45
N PRO A 27 -11.01 38.37 7.44
CA PRO A 27 -10.83 38.66 8.85
C PRO A 27 -9.41 39.20 9.14
N LYS A 28 -9.30 40.20 10.04
CA LYS A 28 -7.99 40.76 10.39
C LYS A 28 -6.99 39.78 10.93
N ASN A 29 -7.49 38.68 11.53
CA ASN A 29 -6.70 37.58 12.04
C ASN A 29 -7.17 36.30 11.34
N CYS A 30 -6.54 35.90 10.24
CA CYS A 30 -6.77 34.65 9.56
C CYS A 30 -5.44 33.93 9.26
N SER A 31 -5.47 32.62 9.31
CA SER A 31 -4.37 31.77 8.88
C SER A 31 -4.75 31.08 7.57
N PHE A 32 -3.86 31.11 6.60
CA PHE A 32 -4.03 30.34 5.37
C PHE A 32 -3.41 28.97 5.56
N ILE A 33 -4.22 27.94 5.48
CA ILE A 33 -3.75 26.57 5.38
C ILE A 33 -3.81 26.22 3.91
N ARG A 34 -2.67 25.85 3.33
CA ARG A 34 -2.65 25.30 1.97
C ARG A 34 -3.61 24.12 1.95
N TYR A 35 -4.62 24.19 1.09
CA TYR A 35 -5.46 23.02 0.84
C TYR A 35 -4.54 21.93 0.26
N PRO A 36 -4.33 20.81 0.94
CA PRO A 36 -3.49 19.77 0.37
C PRO A 36 -4.17 19.32 -0.92
N GLU A 37 -3.41 19.27 -2.01
CA GLU A 37 -3.86 18.56 -3.20
C GLU A 37 -4.34 17.20 -2.74
N ASP A 38 -5.58 16.85 -3.07
CA ASP A 38 -6.15 15.58 -2.63
C ASP A 38 -5.34 14.42 -3.26
N PRO A 39 -4.44 13.78 -2.50
CA PRO A 39 -3.58 12.73 -3.05
C PRO A 39 -4.40 11.51 -3.47
N SER A 40 -5.68 11.47 -3.09
CA SER A 40 -6.58 10.40 -3.45
C SER A 40 -7.30 10.64 -4.79
N PHE A 41 -7.19 11.83 -5.40
CA PHE A 41 -7.90 12.14 -6.64
C PHE A 41 -7.58 11.14 -7.76
N ALA A 42 -6.30 10.96 -8.08
CA ALA A 42 -5.87 10.00 -9.09
C ALA A 42 -6.27 8.55 -8.74
N LEU A 43 -6.26 8.19 -7.44
CA LEU A 43 -6.70 6.89 -6.98
C LEU A 43 -8.21 6.72 -7.19
N ARG A 44 -9.01 7.73 -6.88
CA ARG A 44 -10.47 7.69 -7.10
C ARG A 44 -10.82 7.58 -8.58
N GLU A 45 -10.18 8.37 -9.43
CA GLU A 45 -10.39 8.27 -10.89
C GLU A 45 -10.07 6.87 -11.41
N ASN A 46 -8.92 6.32 -11.04
CA ASN A 46 -8.53 4.98 -11.44
C ASN A 46 -9.52 3.92 -10.93
N LEU A 47 -9.97 4.03 -9.68
CA LEU A 47 -10.96 3.10 -9.13
C LEU A 47 -12.31 3.19 -9.83
N THR A 48 -12.75 4.41 -10.18
CA THR A 48 -14.00 4.62 -10.93
C THR A 48 -13.89 4.02 -12.32
N GLN A 49 -12.82 4.31 -13.04
CA GLN A 49 -12.56 3.74 -14.38
C GLN A 49 -12.52 2.20 -14.34
N GLN A 50 -11.84 1.62 -13.37
CA GLN A 50 -11.79 0.16 -13.22
C GLN A 50 -13.17 -0.42 -12.88
N ALA A 51 -13.94 0.24 -12.03
CA ALA A 51 -15.30 -0.20 -11.70
C ALA A 51 -16.21 -0.17 -12.92
N GLU A 52 -16.16 0.89 -13.73
CA GLU A 52 -16.91 1.01 -14.99
C GLU A 52 -16.51 -0.08 -16.00
N GLU A 53 -15.21 -0.35 -16.13
CA GLU A 53 -14.72 -1.42 -17.00
C GLU A 53 -15.26 -2.79 -16.55
N TRP A 54 -15.26 -3.06 -15.25
CA TRP A 54 -15.77 -4.32 -14.70
C TRP A 54 -17.30 -4.48 -14.82
N ILE A 55 -18.03 -3.39 -14.69
CA ILE A 55 -19.49 -3.38 -14.93
C ILE A 55 -19.78 -3.75 -16.40
N ASN A 56 -19.04 -3.13 -17.33
CA ASN A 56 -19.23 -3.34 -18.75
C ASN A 56 -18.70 -4.71 -19.22
N ASN A 57 -17.63 -5.20 -18.61
CA ASN A 57 -17.03 -6.49 -18.93
C ASN A 57 -16.56 -7.24 -17.66
N PRO A 58 -17.46 -7.95 -16.96
CA PRO A 58 -17.12 -8.67 -15.71
C PRO A 58 -16.02 -9.73 -15.85
N LYS A 59 -15.68 -10.14 -17.08
CA LYS A 59 -14.61 -11.12 -17.33
C LYS A 59 -13.21 -10.53 -17.14
N THR A 60 -13.08 -9.20 -17.13
CA THR A 60 -11.80 -8.51 -16.90
C THR A 60 -11.43 -8.42 -15.42
N ILE A 61 -12.36 -8.71 -14.51
CA ILE A 61 -12.08 -8.73 -13.06
C ILE A 61 -11.02 -9.80 -12.75
N PRO A 62 -9.87 -9.42 -12.15
CA PRO A 62 -8.89 -10.41 -11.72
C PRO A 62 -9.51 -11.45 -10.78
N LEU A 63 -9.30 -12.73 -11.06
CA LEU A 63 -9.90 -13.82 -10.29
C LEU A 63 -9.59 -13.75 -8.80
N SER A 64 -8.38 -13.33 -8.44
CA SER A 64 -7.99 -13.11 -7.03
C SER A 64 -8.86 -12.05 -6.35
N LEU A 65 -9.13 -10.94 -7.05
CA LEU A 65 -9.97 -9.88 -6.53
C LEU A 65 -11.43 -10.31 -6.44
N LYS A 66 -11.94 -11.01 -7.45
CA LYS A 66 -13.28 -11.57 -7.44
C LYS A 66 -13.47 -12.50 -6.23
N ASN A 67 -12.59 -13.46 -6.05
CA ASN A 67 -12.64 -14.41 -4.93
C ASN A 67 -12.58 -13.70 -3.56
N PHE A 68 -11.82 -12.61 -3.47
CA PHE A 68 -11.75 -11.79 -2.27
C PHE A 68 -13.08 -11.04 -1.99
N LEU A 69 -13.67 -10.43 -3.01
CA LEU A 69 -14.93 -9.69 -2.90
C LEU A 69 -16.11 -10.63 -2.62
N ASP A 70 -16.15 -11.79 -3.25
CA ASP A 70 -17.18 -12.82 -3.05
C ASP A 70 -17.05 -13.51 -1.68
N LYS A 71 -16.03 -13.16 -0.89
CA LYS A 71 -15.75 -13.76 0.43
C LYS A 71 -15.70 -15.30 0.40
N GLU A 72 -15.17 -15.84 -0.67
CA GLU A 72 -15.04 -17.30 -0.78
C GLU A 72 -14.20 -17.87 0.39
N LYS A 73 -14.81 -18.80 1.12
CA LYS A 73 -14.13 -19.49 2.21
C LYS A 73 -13.07 -20.43 1.64
N ASN A 74 -11.81 -20.04 1.78
CA ASN A 74 -10.72 -20.92 1.42
C ASN A 74 -10.38 -21.86 2.59
N ASN A 75 -10.82 -23.12 2.49
CA ASN A 75 -10.53 -24.15 3.49
C ASN A 75 -9.03 -24.39 3.71
N LYS A 76 -8.19 -24.00 2.75
CA LYS A 76 -6.73 -24.10 2.86
C LYS A 76 -6.16 -23.07 3.86
N ILE A 77 -6.82 -21.93 4.05
CA ILE A 77 -6.44 -20.93 5.08
C ILE A 77 -6.62 -21.52 6.48
N SER A 78 -7.66 -22.30 6.72
CA SER A 78 -7.86 -22.98 8.02
C SER A 78 -6.74 -23.98 8.31
N LYS A 79 -6.27 -24.71 7.29
CA LYS A 79 -5.11 -25.61 7.42
C LYS A 79 -3.81 -24.83 7.68
N LEU A 80 -3.59 -23.72 6.95
CA LEU A 80 -2.45 -22.84 7.18
C LEU A 80 -2.44 -22.30 8.61
N ASN A 81 -3.58 -21.82 9.11
CA ASN A 81 -3.68 -21.30 10.47
C ASN A 81 -3.39 -22.38 11.54
N LYS A 82 -3.75 -23.63 11.28
CA LYS A 82 -3.39 -24.73 12.18
C LYS A 82 -1.89 -24.99 12.18
N LEU A 83 -1.24 -25.08 11.02
CA LEU A 83 0.22 -25.24 10.92
C LEU A 83 0.97 -24.10 11.62
N ILE A 84 0.53 -22.85 11.47
CA ILE A 84 1.13 -21.71 12.13
C ILE A 84 0.97 -21.78 13.66
N LYS A 85 -0.17 -22.25 14.16
CA LYS A 85 -0.38 -22.41 15.60
C LYS A 85 0.51 -23.51 16.20
N ASP A 86 0.70 -24.59 15.47
CA ASP A 86 1.49 -25.73 15.91
C ASP A 86 3.01 -25.40 15.87
N ASP A 87 3.43 -24.55 14.93
CA ASP A 87 4.84 -24.17 14.75
C ASP A 87 4.99 -22.70 14.32
N ILE A 88 4.86 -21.79 15.27
CA ILE A 88 4.93 -20.35 15.02
C ILE A 88 6.32 -19.88 14.55
N LYS A 89 7.37 -20.61 14.86
CA LYS A 89 8.75 -20.23 14.46
C LYS A 89 8.93 -20.28 12.95
N ASN A 90 8.22 -21.16 12.27
CA ASN A 90 8.27 -21.35 10.83
C ASN A 90 7.13 -20.64 10.06
N ILE A 91 6.46 -19.68 10.70
CA ILE A 91 5.32 -18.95 10.10
C ILE A 91 5.63 -18.39 8.70
N SER A 92 6.83 -17.81 8.51
CA SER A 92 7.22 -17.23 7.22
C SER A 92 7.37 -18.29 6.12
N PHE A 93 7.84 -19.46 6.45
CA PHE A 93 7.93 -20.60 5.55
C PHE A 93 6.54 -21.06 5.11
N TYR A 94 5.64 -21.31 6.05
CA TYR A 94 4.28 -21.76 5.74
C TYR A 94 3.50 -20.76 4.90
N ILE A 95 3.66 -19.47 5.16
CA ILE A 95 3.03 -18.41 4.36
C ILE A 95 3.62 -18.38 2.95
N ALA A 96 4.94 -18.43 2.79
CA ALA A 96 5.58 -18.41 1.48
C ALA A 96 5.21 -19.62 0.65
N GLU A 97 5.19 -20.81 1.23
CA GLU A 97 4.75 -22.05 0.59
C GLU A 97 3.26 -21.99 0.19
N PHE A 98 2.41 -21.48 1.08
CA PHE A 98 1.00 -21.27 0.77
C PHE A 98 0.82 -20.36 -0.44
N ILE A 99 1.49 -19.22 -0.48
CA ILE A 99 1.40 -18.25 -1.60
C ILE A 99 1.92 -18.90 -2.89
N ASN A 100 3.03 -19.62 -2.83
CA ASN A 100 3.62 -20.28 -4.00
C ASN A 100 2.70 -21.34 -4.60
N THR A 101 1.94 -22.03 -3.77
CA THR A 101 1.01 -23.10 -4.21
C THR A 101 -0.37 -22.59 -4.60
N GLN A 102 -0.75 -21.38 -4.21
CA GLN A 102 -2.07 -20.81 -4.47
C GLN A 102 -2.01 -19.75 -5.57
N LYS A 103 -2.52 -20.11 -6.76
CA LYS A 103 -2.70 -19.14 -7.85
C LYS A 103 -3.99 -18.34 -7.64
N ASN A 104 -3.98 -17.06 -8.04
CA ASN A 104 -5.17 -16.19 -8.03
C ASN A 104 -5.85 -16.12 -6.65
N SER A 105 -5.07 -16.05 -5.58
CA SER A 105 -5.58 -15.97 -4.21
C SER A 105 -5.13 -14.68 -3.51
N VAL A 106 -5.86 -14.34 -2.46
CA VAL A 106 -5.50 -13.24 -1.54
C VAL A 106 -5.36 -13.84 -0.14
N LEU A 107 -4.27 -13.53 0.54
CA LEU A 107 -4.04 -13.85 1.93
C LEU A 107 -3.96 -12.56 2.76
N ALA A 108 -4.96 -12.32 3.58
CA ALA A 108 -4.96 -11.20 4.51
C ALA A 108 -4.24 -11.60 5.81
N ILE A 109 -3.22 -10.83 6.19
CA ILE A 109 -2.46 -11.04 7.43
C ILE A 109 -2.79 -9.89 8.40
N GLN A 110 -3.47 -10.21 9.49
CA GLN A 110 -3.83 -9.26 10.53
C GLN A 110 -3.01 -9.48 11.79
N GLY A 111 -2.73 -8.40 12.48
CA GLY A 111 -2.09 -8.44 13.81
C GLY A 111 -1.95 -7.03 14.39
N PRO A 112 -1.96 -6.87 15.73
CA PRO A 112 -1.75 -5.59 16.39
C PRO A 112 -0.39 -4.97 16.05
N PRO A 113 -0.18 -3.67 16.33
CA PRO A 113 1.15 -3.05 16.28
C PRO A 113 2.15 -3.83 17.15
N GLY A 114 3.40 -3.93 16.70
CA GLY A 114 4.46 -4.59 17.49
C GLY A 114 4.52 -6.12 17.41
N THR A 115 3.58 -6.81 16.78
CA THR A 115 3.55 -8.29 16.68
C THR A 115 4.50 -8.90 15.66
N GLY A 116 5.43 -8.11 15.11
CA GLY A 116 6.45 -8.64 14.21
C GLY A 116 5.99 -8.81 12.74
N LYS A 117 4.81 -8.30 12.34
CA LYS A 117 4.30 -8.41 10.96
C LYS A 117 5.34 -8.09 9.89
N THR A 118 6.05 -6.97 10.04
CA THR A 118 7.07 -6.54 9.07
C THR A 118 8.23 -7.52 8.98
N THR A 119 8.61 -8.15 10.09
CA THR A 119 9.69 -9.16 10.11
C THR A 119 9.22 -10.45 9.43
N VAL A 120 8.01 -10.91 9.75
CA VAL A 120 7.42 -12.08 9.08
C VAL A 120 7.29 -11.82 7.58
N THR A 121 6.79 -10.64 7.19
CA THR A 121 6.67 -10.27 5.76
C THR A 121 8.03 -10.24 5.06
N ALA A 122 9.07 -9.68 5.69
CA ALA A 122 10.42 -9.66 5.12
C ALA A 122 10.96 -11.07 4.88
N ASN A 123 10.80 -11.97 5.86
CA ASN A 123 11.21 -13.35 5.72
C ASN A 123 10.39 -14.12 4.67
N CYS A 124 9.09 -13.82 4.56
CA CYS A 124 8.26 -14.37 3.46
C CYS A 124 8.77 -13.90 2.09
N ILE A 125 9.08 -12.60 1.94
CA ILE A 125 9.61 -12.03 0.69
C ILE A 125 10.93 -12.73 0.33
N TYR A 126 11.85 -12.86 1.29
CA TYR A 126 13.10 -13.60 1.08
C TYR A 126 12.81 -15.04 0.58
N LYS A 127 11.97 -15.79 1.28
CA LYS A 127 11.62 -17.17 0.91
C LYS A 127 10.98 -17.25 -0.49
N MET A 128 10.06 -16.36 -0.81
CA MET A 128 9.44 -16.31 -2.13
C MET A 128 10.44 -15.93 -3.23
N ALA A 129 11.35 -14.97 -2.96
CA ALA A 129 12.41 -14.61 -3.89
C ALA A 129 13.37 -15.77 -4.14
N SER A 130 13.74 -16.54 -3.12
CA SER A 130 14.57 -17.72 -3.27
C SER A 130 13.92 -18.85 -4.10
N LEU A 131 12.59 -18.83 -4.21
CA LEU A 131 11.82 -19.69 -5.12
C LEU A 131 11.71 -19.12 -6.55
N GLY A 132 12.39 -17.99 -6.84
CA GLY A 132 12.34 -17.34 -8.14
C GLY A 132 11.10 -16.48 -8.41
N LEU A 133 10.30 -16.20 -7.42
CA LEU A 133 9.10 -15.37 -7.57
C LEU A 133 9.46 -13.89 -7.70
N LYS A 134 8.76 -13.17 -8.59
CA LYS A 134 8.81 -11.71 -8.69
C LYS A 134 7.79 -11.10 -7.74
N ILE A 135 8.24 -10.19 -6.87
CA ILE A 135 7.43 -9.65 -5.78
C ILE A 135 7.35 -8.14 -5.92
N ALA A 136 6.13 -7.60 -5.91
CA ALA A 136 5.87 -6.18 -5.83
C ALA A 136 5.42 -5.81 -4.41
N VAL A 137 5.94 -4.70 -3.90
CA VAL A 137 5.58 -4.15 -2.58
C VAL A 137 5.02 -2.76 -2.77
N SER A 138 3.86 -2.51 -2.16
CA SER A 138 3.21 -1.20 -2.16
C SER A 138 2.79 -0.80 -0.74
N SER A 139 2.82 0.49 -0.47
CA SER A 139 2.37 1.08 0.80
C SER A 139 2.04 2.55 0.62
N ASN A 140 1.27 3.12 1.54
CA ASN A 140 0.94 4.54 1.59
C ASN A 140 2.14 5.43 1.98
N SER A 141 3.27 4.85 2.37
CA SER A 141 4.44 5.58 2.84
C SER A 141 5.74 4.96 2.33
N HIS A 142 6.58 5.79 1.73
CA HIS A 142 7.93 5.40 1.33
C HIS A 142 8.79 4.91 2.52
N ALA A 143 8.59 5.49 3.71
CA ALA A 143 9.28 5.05 4.92
C ALA A 143 8.96 3.60 5.29
N VAL A 144 7.70 3.19 5.16
CA VAL A 144 7.26 1.81 5.41
C VAL A 144 7.90 0.84 4.40
N ILE A 145 7.92 1.20 3.12
CA ILE A 145 8.57 0.40 2.07
C ILE A 145 10.07 0.27 2.38
N ASN A 146 10.76 1.39 2.67
CA ASN A 146 12.19 1.38 2.99
C ASN A 146 12.50 0.48 4.19
N ASN A 147 11.72 0.60 5.26
CA ASN A 147 11.89 -0.23 6.46
C ASN A 147 11.70 -1.72 6.17
N LEU A 148 10.76 -2.06 5.31
CA LEU A 148 10.57 -3.45 4.88
C LEU A 148 11.75 -3.94 4.04
N LEU A 149 12.19 -3.16 3.05
CA LEU A 149 13.31 -3.52 2.18
C LEU A 149 14.63 -3.70 2.96
N ILE A 150 14.90 -2.85 3.97
CA ILE A 150 16.05 -3.03 4.86
C ILE A 150 15.99 -4.39 5.59
N LYS A 151 14.79 -4.78 6.05
CA LYS A 151 14.63 -6.08 6.71
C LYS A 151 14.77 -7.25 5.73
N VAL A 152 14.23 -7.12 4.51
CA VAL A 152 14.42 -8.12 3.45
C VAL A 152 15.90 -8.30 3.15
N LYS A 153 16.65 -7.20 2.99
CA LYS A 153 18.10 -7.24 2.75
C LYS A 153 18.81 -7.99 3.88
N LYS A 154 18.52 -7.67 5.13
CA LYS A 154 19.08 -8.40 6.30
C LYS A 154 18.76 -9.89 6.27
N SER A 155 17.53 -10.27 5.92
CA SER A 155 17.15 -11.69 5.81
C SER A 155 17.90 -12.39 4.67
N CYS A 156 18.14 -11.70 3.55
CA CYS A 156 18.93 -12.25 2.45
C CYS A 156 20.42 -12.41 2.83
N GLU A 157 21.01 -11.41 3.49
CA GLU A 157 22.40 -11.44 3.94
C GLU A 157 22.64 -12.59 4.95
N SER A 158 21.69 -12.82 5.88
CA SER A 158 21.81 -13.91 6.87
C SER A 158 21.79 -15.30 6.23
N GLU A 159 21.24 -15.42 5.04
CA GLU A 159 21.10 -16.69 4.31
C GLU A 159 22.00 -16.76 3.07
N ASN A 160 22.96 -15.83 2.93
CA ASN A 160 23.88 -15.70 1.78
C ASN A 160 23.15 -15.70 0.42
N TYR A 161 22.00 -15.00 0.33
CA TYR A 161 21.20 -14.91 -0.87
C TYR A 161 21.23 -13.49 -1.46
N GLU A 162 21.55 -13.38 -2.75
CA GLU A 162 21.48 -12.11 -3.45
C GLU A 162 20.12 -11.90 -4.09
N VAL A 163 19.55 -10.71 -3.85
CA VAL A 163 18.28 -10.30 -4.43
C VAL A 163 18.40 -8.94 -5.11
N ALA A 164 17.89 -8.85 -6.33
CA ALA A 164 17.77 -7.57 -7.02
C ALA A 164 16.52 -6.82 -6.52
N VAL A 165 16.74 -5.61 -6.02
CA VAL A 165 15.65 -4.74 -5.53
C VAL A 165 15.59 -3.49 -6.40
N PHE A 166 14.41 -3.23 -6.97
CA PHE A 166 14.12 -2.02 -7.73
C PHE A 166 13.11 -1.18 -6.96
N LYS A 167 13.43 0.06 -6.71
CA LYS A 167 12.52 1.03 -6.10
C LYS A 167 12.07 2.02 -7.18
N SER A 168 10.75 2.15 -7.37
CA SER A 168 10.20 3.24 -8.15
C SER A 168 10.21 4.51 -7.31
N GLU A 169 10.89 5.54 -7.77
CA GLU A 169 10.81 6.88 -7.20
C GLU A 169 9.86 7.69 -8.07
N ASN A 170 8.86 8.31 -7.43
CA ASN A 170 8.06 9.30 -8.13
C ASN A 170 9.01 10.43 -8.54
N ARG A 171 9.18 10.63 -9.83
CA ARG A 171 9.77 11.87 -10.35
C ARG A 171 8.74 12.96 -10.08
N SER A 172 8.97 13.74 -9.02
CA SER A 172 8.30 15.01 -8.78
C SER A 172 8.61 15.99 -9.91
#